data_434dc9ecff567f8edc40bff905298009
#
_entry.id   434dc9ecff567f8edc40bff905298009
#
_cell.length_a   1.000
_cell.length_b   1.000
_cell.length_c   1.000
_cell.angle_alpha   90.00
_cell.angle_beta   90.00
_cell.angle_gamma   90.00
#
_symmetry.space_group_name_H-M   'P 1'
#
loop_
_entity.id
_entity.type
_entity.pdbx_description
1 polymer ?
#
loop_
_entity_poly.entity_id
_entity_poly.type
_entity_poly.pdbx_seq_one_letter_code
_entity_poly.pdbx_strand_id
1 'polypeptide(L)'
;MGIKHIVISGNIGVGKTTLSEKVSKKFNWNLQLEEVDDNPYLDDFYKSMSEWSFHLQIFFLNSRFNQIQKISESNKVVIQDRSIYEDYEVFTKTLHDSGVLKKREFNNYERLYNTILKYIDQPDLLIYLRNTNINNIVKNIRKRK
;
A
#
# COMPACT_ATOMS: atom_id res chain seq x y z
N MET A 1 19.10 -18.35 -5.75
CA MET A 1 17.85 -17.78 -5.27
C MET A 1 17.60 -16.44 -5.95
N GLY A 2 16.58 -16.36 -6.73
CA GLY A 2 16.26 -15.16 -7.49
C GLY A 2 15.31 -14.21 -6.76
N ILE A 3 15.09 -13.05 -7.36
CA ILE A 3 14.09 -12.08 -6.90
C ILE A 3 12.70 -12.70 -7.03
N LYS A 4 11.90 -12.59 -5.98
CA LYS A 4 10.53 -13.12 -5.92
C LYS A 4 9.50 -12.03 -5.66
N HIS A 5 9.80 -11.09 -4.79
CA HIS A 5 8.89 -10.03 -4.36
C HIS A 5 9.48 -8.65 -4.69
N ILE A 6 8.81 -7.93 -5.58
CA ILE A 6 9.19 -6.57 -5.98
C ILE A 6 8.08 -5.63 -5.53
N VAL A 7 8.44 -4.56 -4.83
CA VAL A 7 7.52 -3.48 -4.45
C VAL A 7 7.78 -2.26 -5.32
N ILE A 8 6.71 -1.68 -5.85
CA ILE A 8 6.76 -0.37 -6.49
C ILE A 8 6.12 0.64 -5.56
N SER A 9 6.90 1.62 -5.15
CA SER A 9 6.59 2.62 -4.15
C SER A 9 6.65 4.02 -4.74
N GLY A 10 5.96 4.96 -4.13
CA GLY A 10 5.97 6.35 -4.56
C GLY A 10 4.66 7.07 -4.25
N ASN A 11 4.64 8.36 -4.49
CA ASN A 11 3.50 9.21 -4.16
C ASN A 11 2.26 8.85 -5.01
N ILE A 12 1.10 9.22 -4.52
CA ILE A 12 -0.15 9.13 -5.28
C ILE A 12 -0.01 9.88 -6.61
N GLY A 13 -0.49 9.27 -7.70
CA GLY A 13 -0.43 9.88 -9.04
C GLY A 13 0.94 9.87 -9.72
N VAL A 14 1.95 9.21 -9.15
CA VAL A 14 3.30 9.15 -9.73
C VAL A 14 3.42 8.14 -10.89
N GLY A 15 2.45 7.22 -11.01
CA GLY A 15 2.43 6.21 -12.07
C GLY A 15 2.80 4.80 -11.65
N LYS A 16 2.68 4.47 -10.36
CA LYS A 16 3.00 3.13 -9.81
C LYS A 16 2.19 2.03 -10.49
N THR A 17 0.88 2.19 -10.57
CA THR A 17 -0.02 1.20 -11.15
C THR A 17 0.31 0.96 -12.62
N THR A 18 0.51 2.03 -13.39
CA THR A 18 0.87 1.95 -14.80
C THR A 18 2.19 1.20 -15.01
N LEU A 19 3.21 1.52 -14.22
CA LEU A 19 4.50 0.83 -14.30
C LEU A 19 4.35 -0.63 -13.89
N SER A 20 3.65 -0.90 -12.80
CA SER A 20 3.43 -2.26 -12.29
C SER A 20 2.76 -3.15 -13.34
N GLU A 21 1.73 -2.63 -14.00
CA GLU A 21 1.02 -3.34 -15.06
C GLU A 21 1.91 -3.61 -16.28
N LYS A 22 2.67 -2.61 -16.71
CA LYS A 22 3.59 -2.75 -17.88
C LYS A 22 4.69 -3.77 -17.62
N VAL A 23 5.31 -3.73 -16.45
CA VAL A 23 6.39 -4.65 -16.07
C VAL A 23 5.85 -6.07 -15.89
N SER A 24 4.72 -6.21 -15.21
CA SER A 24 4.02 -7.50 -15.06
C SER A 24 3.75 -8.14 -16.41
N LYS A 25 3.22 -7.38 -17.35
CA LYS A 25 2.89 -7.84 -18.68
C LYS A 25 4.14 -8.22 -19.49
N LYS A 26 5.18 -7.39 -19.45
CA LYS A 26 6.42 -7.60 -20.19
C LYS A 26 7.15 -8.87 -19.77
N PHE A 27 7.20 -9.16 -18.48
CA PHE A 27 7.94 -10.29 -17.92
C PHE A 27 7.06 -11.48 -17.55
N ASN A 28 5.76 -11.38 -17.76
CA ASN A 28 4.78 -12.38 -17.34
C ASN A 28 4.87 -12.69 -15.83
N TRP A 29 5.00 -11.63 -15.03
CA TRP A 29 5.01 -11.69 -13.56
C TRP A 29 3.62 -11.46 -13.00
N ASN A 30 3.36 -11.97 -11.81
CA ASN A 30 2.11 -11.74 -11.12
C ASN A 30 2.04 -10.30 -10.60
N LEU A 31 0.83 -9.74 -10.58
CA LEU A 31 0.58 -8.37 -10.12
C LEU A 31 -0.37 -8.38 -8.94
N GLN A 32 0.01 -7.68 -7.87
CA GLN A 32 -0.83 -7.43 -6.70
C GLN A 32 -1.09 -5.92 -6.61
N LEU A 33 -2.30 -5.51 -6.93
CA LEU A 33 -2.73 -4.12 -6.79
C LEU A 33 -3.30 -3.85 -5.41
N GLU A 34 -3.39 -2.57 -5.06
CA GLU A 34 -4.05 -2.12 -3.84
C GLU A 34 -5.55 -2.44 -3.90
N GLU A 35 -6.10 -3.00 -2.83
CA GLU A 35 -7.53 -3.32 -2.75
C GLU A 35 -8.35 -2.06 -2.45
N VAL A 36 -8.79 -1.40 -3.50
CA VAL A 36 -9.64 -0.21 -3.42
C VAL A 36 -11.11 -0.58 -3.67
N ASP A 37 -11.33 -1.44 -4.66
CA ASP A 37 -12.66 -1.96 -4.96
C ASP A 37 -13.12 -2.89 -3.83
N ASP A 38 -14.40 -2.88 -3.53
CA ASP A 38 -15.01 -3.66 -2.46
C ASP A 38 -14.49 -3.35 -1.03
N ASN A 39 -13.80 -2.21 -0.85
CA ASN A 39 -13.38 -1.77 0.48
C ASN A 39 -14.58 -1.23 1.26
N PRO A 40 -14.96 -1.90 2.36
CA PRO A 40 -16.21 -1.54 3.07
C PRO A 40 -16.12 -0.23 3.86
N TYR A 41 -14.93 0.32 4.04
CA TYR A 41 -14.71 1.51 4.88
C TYR A 41 -14.33 2.77 4.11
N LEU A 42 -13.97 2.63 2.83
CA LEU A 42 -13.38 3.74 2.09
C LEU A 42 -14.34 4.93 1.94
N ASP A 43 -15.59 4.68 1.58
CA ASP A 43 -16.60 5.72 1.43
C ASP A 43 -16.93 6.40 2.76
N ASP A 44 -17.04 5.63 3.81
CA ASP A 44 -17.31 6.15 5.15
C ASP A 44 -16.14 6.96 5.69
N PHE A 45 -14.91 6.53 5.40
CA PHE A 45 -13.70 7.27 5.74
C PHE A 45 -13.69 8.67 5.11
N TYR A 46 -14.06 8.80 3.85
CA TYR A 46 -14.12 10.12 3.20
C TYR A 46 -15.23 11.02 3.77
N LYS A 47 -16.28 10.45 4.32
CA LYS A 47 -17.34 11.20 5.00
C LYS A 47 -16.95 11.64 6.42
N SER A 48 -16.26 10.77 7.15
CA SER A 48 -15.84 11.03 8.54
C SER A 48 -14.50 10.33 8.83
N MET A 49 -13.39 11.00 8.51
CA MET A 49 -12.06 10.42 8.64
C MET A 49 -11.73 10.02 10.08
N SER A 50 -12.07 10.86 11.07
CA SER A 50 -11.76 10.59 12.47
C SER A 50 -12.49 9.37 13.02
N GLU A 51 -13.67 9.08 12.50
CA GLU A 51 -14.45 7.92 12.91
C GLU A 51 -13.94 6.62 12.28
N TRP A 52 -13.57 6.67 11.00
CA TRP A 52 -13.31 5.47 10.21
C TRP A 52 -11.84 5.22 9.88
N SER A 53 -10.93 6.11 10.27
CA SER A 53 -9.51 5.96 9.95
C SER A 53 -8.88 4.68 10.49
N PHE A 54 -9.16 4.33 11.74
CA PHE A 54 -8.65 3.09 12.34
C PHE A 54 -9.16 1.86 11.60
N HIS A 55 -10.45 1.79 11.34
CA HIS A 55 -11.08 0.67 10.62
C HIS A 55 -10.47 0.48 9.23
N LEU A 56 -10.30 1.58 8.50
CA LEU A 56 -9.72 1.56 7.18
C LEU A 56 -8.26 1.08 7.20
N GLN A 57 -7.46 1.58 8.13
CA GLN A 57 -6.05 1.20 8.24
C GLN A 57 -5.89 -0.28 8.65
N ILE A 58 -6.73 -0.79 9.52
CA ILE A 58 -6.76 -2.22 9.86
C ILE A 58 -7.16 -3.07 8.65
N PHE A 59 -8.13 -2.61 7.86
CA PHE A 59 -8.51 -3.30 6.62
C PHE A 59 -7.31 -3.42 5.66
N PHE A 60 -6.60 -2.31 5.41
CA PHE A 60 -5.42 -2.34 4.55
C PHE A 60 -4.30 -3.21 5.12
N LEU A 61 -4.07 -3.17 6.43
CA LEU A 61 -3.05 -4.00 7.08
C LEU A 61 -3.34 -5.49 6.87
N ASN A 62 -4.58 -5.90 7.08
CA ASN A 62 -5.02 -7.28 6.86
C ASN A 62 -4.89 -7.68 5.39
N SER A 63 -5.32 -6.83 4.48
CA SER A 63 -5.21 -7.05 3.04
C SER A 63 -3.75 -7.22 2.60
N ARG A 64 -2.85 -6.34 3.06
CA ARG A 64 -1.41 -6.44 2.77
C ARG A 64 -0.79 -7.73 3.32
N PHE A 65 -1.14 -8.09 4.53
CA PHE A 65 -0.65 -9.34 5.12
C PHE A 65 -1.06 -10.55 4.28
N ASN A 66 -2.33 -10.62 3.87
CA ASN A 66 -2.82 -11.68 3.00
C ASN A 66 -2.10 -11.70 1.64
N GLN A 67 -1.84 -10.53 1.04
CA GLN A 67 -1.07 -10.43 -0.19
C GLN A 67 0.36 -10.98 -0.01
N ILE A 68 1.02 -10.64 1.08
CA ILE A 68 2.38 -11.11 1.37
C ILE A 68 2.42 -12.63 1.55
N GLN A 69 1.40 -13.21 2.20
CA GLN A 69 1.28 -14.67 2.29
C GLN A 69 1.18 -15.31 0.91
N LYS A 70 0.33 -14.78 0.05
CA LYS A 70 0.20 -15.27 -1.34
C LYS A 70 1.49 -15.11 -2.12
N ILE A 71 2.23 -14.03 -1.92
CA ILE A 71 3.54 -13.82 -2.56
C ILE A 71 4.53 -14.89 -2.12
N SER A 72 4.57 -15.25 -0.83
CA SER A 72 5.46 -16.29 -0.33
C SER A 72 5.18 -17.66 -0.93
N GLU A 73 3.94 -17.93 -1.29
CA GLU A 73 3.49 -19.18 -1.89
C GLU A 73 3.60 -19.20 -3.43
N SER A 74 3.83 -18.07 -4.04
CA SER A 74 3.87 -17.93 -5.50
C SER A 74 5.10 -18.60 -6.10
N ASN A 75 4.92 -19.24 -7.26
CA ASN A 75 6.02 -19.79 -8.07
C ASN A 75 6.59 -18.77 -9.06
N LYS A 76 5.96 -17.63 -9.20
CA LYS A 76 6.39 -16.54 -10.08
C LYS A 76 6.82 -15.34 -9.28
N VAL A 77 7.62 -14.47 -9.91
CA VAL A 77 7.88 -13.13 -9.37
C VAL A 77 6.57 -12.36 -9.25
N VAL A 78 6.38 -11.68 -8.14
CA VAL A 78 5.20 -10.86 -7.88
C VAL A 78 5.61 -9.40 -7.74
N ILE A 79 4.93 -8.54 -8.46
CA ILE A 79 5.02 -7.09 -8.31
C ILE A 79 3.85 -6.64 -7.43
N GLN A 80 4.17 -5.93 -6.37
CA GLN A 80 3.19 -5.34 -5.46
C GLN A 80 3.17 -3.82 -5.64
N ASP A 81 2.01 -3.28 -5.99
CA ASP A 81 1.78 -1.85 -6.06
C ASP A 81 1.55 -1.34 -4.64
N ARG A 82 2.53 -0.62 -4.10
CA ARG A 82 2.61 -0.16 -2.72
C ARG A 82 2.87 -1.32 -1.74
N SER A 83 3.25 -1.02 -0.53
CA SER A 83 3.66 -2.00 0.48
C SER A 83 3.02 -1.76 1.84
N ILE A 84 3.10 -2.76 2.69
CA ILE A 84 2.73 -2.66 4.10
C ILE A 84 3.52 -1.56 4.83
N TYR A 85 4.76 -1.32 4.42
CA TYR A 85 5.63 -0.30 5.02
C TYR A 85 5.15 1.11 4.70
N GLU A 86 4.70 1.37 3.47
CA GLU A 86 4.12 2.66 3.09
C GLU A 86 2.79 2.91 3.79
N ASP A 87 1.97 1.87 3.95
CA ASP A 87 0.70 1.99 4.66
C ASP A 87 0.90 2.49 6.10
N TYR A 88 1.96 2.02 6.77
CA TYR A 88 2.32 2.49 8.11
C TYR A 88 3.08 3.82 8.09
N GLU A 89 4.23 3.86 7.41
CA GLU A 89 5.17 4.99 7.48
C GLU A 89 4.63 6.28 6.85
N VAL A 90 3.78 6.16 5.84
CA VAL A 90 3.22 7.31 5.15
C VAL A 90 1.77 7.57 5.58
N PHE A 91 0.89 6.61 5.40
CA PHE A 91 -0.55 6.85 5.58
C PHE A 91 -0.97 6.85 7.04
N THR A 92 -0.67 5.80 7.79
CA THR A 92 -1.11 5.68 9.20
C THR A 92 -0.46 6.75 10.07
N LYS A 93 0.84 6.99 9.92
CA LYS A 93 1.54 8.06 10.64
C LYS A 93 0.98 9.44 10.30
N THR A 94 0.72 9.72 9.03
CA THR A 94 0.14 11.00 8.62
C THR A 94 -1.24 11.24 9.25
N LEU A 95 -2.08 10.22 9.30
CA LEU A 95 -3.39 10.32 9.97
C LEU A 95 -3.23 10.59 11.47
N HIS A 96 -2.24 9.98 12.10
CA HIS A 96 -1.96 10.24 13.51
C HIS A 96 -1.40 11.65 13.74
N ASP A 97 -0.41 12.05 12.96
CA ASP A 97 0.25 13.36 13.10
C ASP A 97 -0.71 14.52 12.82
N SER A 98 -1.69 14.32 11.94
CA SER A 98 -2.73 15.30 11.64
C SER A 98 -3.86 15.31 12.69
N GLY A 99 -3.84 14.44 13.69
CA GLY A 99 -4.86 14.35 14.73
C GLY A 99 -6.12 13.58 14.33
N VAL A 100 -6.17 13.04 13.14
CA VAL A 100 -7.32 12.25 12.66
C VAL A 100 -7.38 10.90 13.36
N LEU A 101 -6.25 10.21 13.44
CA LEU A 101 -6.11 8.93 14.14
C LEU A 101 -5.59 9.20 15.57
N LYS A 102 -6.41 8.89 16.57
CA LYS A 102 -6.06 9.14 17.96
C LYS A 102 -4.92 8.25 18.43
N LYS A 103 -4.19 8.71 19.46
CA LYS A 103 -3.03 8.00 20.01
C LYS A 103 -3.34 6.57 20.43
N ARG A 104 -4.49 6.34 21.05
CA ARG A 104 -4.89 4.99 21.49
C ARG A 104 -5.03 4.02 20.32
N GLU A 105 -5.70 4.44 19.26
CA GLU A 105 -5.92 3.66 18.06
C GLU A 105 -4.61 3.48 17.27
N PHE A 106 -3.79 4.52 17.18
CA PHE A 106 -2.47 4.44 16.56
C PHE A 106 -1.57 3.45 17.28
N ASN A 107 -1.50 3.50 18.58
CA ASN A 107 -0.69 2.55 19.36
C ASN A 107 -1.15 1.11 19.18
N ASN A 108 -2.45 0.87 19.09
CA ASN A 108 -3.01 -0.45 18.85
C ASN A 108 -2.64 -0.97 17.44
N TYR A 109 -2.77 -0.11 16.44
CA TYR A 109 -2.34 -0.41 15.07
C TYR A 109 -0.84 -0.74 15.02
N GLU A 110 -0.01 0.11 15.61
CA GLU A 110 1.46 -0.05 15.62
C GLU A 110 1.88 -1.38 16.26
N ARG A 111 1.26 -1.77 17.35
CA ARG A 111 1.53 -3.05 18.00
C ARG A 111 1.22 -4.22 17.07
N LEU A 112 0.09 -4.20 16.39
CA LEU A 112 -0.29 -5.23 15.43
C LEU A 112 0.67 -5.23 14.22
N TYR A 113 0.99 -4.07 13.69
CA TYR A 113 1.95 -3.90 12.61
C TYR A 113 3.31 -4.52 12.95
N ASN A 114 3.86 -4.17 14.11
CA ASN A 114 5.15 -4.71 14.55
C ASN A 114 5.10 -6.22 14.79
N THR A 115 3.97 -6.75 15.23
CA THR A 115 3.78 -8.20 15.36
C THR A 115 3.81 -8.88 13.99
N ILE A 116 3.08 -8.33 13.02
CA ILE A 116 3.03 -8.87 11.66
C ILE A 116 4.41 -8.89 11.02
N LEU A 117 5.21 -7.83 11.21
CA LEU A 117 6.56 -7.74 10.64
C LEU A 117 7.49 -8.89 11.04
N LYS A 118 7.23 -9.53 12.19
CA LYS A 118 8.01 -10.69 12.65
C LYS A 118 7.73 -11.96 11.84
N TYR A 119 6.63 -12.00 11.12
CA TYR A 119 6.14 -13.20 10.43
C TYR A 119 6.10 -13.05 8.90
N ILE A 120 6.66 -11.98 8.38
CA ILE A 120 6.72 -11.73 6.94
C ILE A 120 8.16 -11.53 6.47
N ASP A 121 8.41 -11.92 5.24
CA ASP A 121 9.68 -11.64 4.57
C ASP A 121 9.67 -10.21 4.00
N GLN A 122 10.85 -9.61 3.98
CA GLN A 122 11.03 -8.32 3.31
C GLN A 122 10.99 -8.52 1.79
N PRO A 123 10.58 -7.49 1.03
CA PRO A 123 10.67 -7.55 -0.42
C PRO A 123 12.14 -7.64 -0.87
N ASP A 124 12.36 -8.34 -1.96
CA ASP A 124 13.71 -8.51 -2.54
C ASP A 124 14.19 -7.24 -3.24
N LEU A 125 13.26 -6.46 -3.79
CA LEU A 125 13.57 -5.23 -4.50
C LEU A 125 12.47 -4.20 -4.27
N LEU A 126 12.87 -2.97 -3.97
CA LEU A 126 11.97 -1.83 -3.90
C LEU A 126 12.33 -0.83 -4.99
N ILE A 127 11.37 -0.51 -5.84
CA ILE A 127 11.51 0.51 -6.87
C ILE A 127 10.70 1.73 -6.42
N TYR A 128 11.41 2.82 -6.16
CA TYR A 128 10.79 4.07 -5.76
C TYR A 128 10.61 5.00 -6.95
N LEU A 129 9.36 5.30 -7.29
CA LEU A 129 9.03 6.26 -8.33
C LEU A 129 8.92 7.67 -7.76
N ARG A 130 9.62 8.58 -8.38
CA ARG A 130 9.61 9.98 -8.00
C ARG A 130 9.30 10.85 -9.22
N ASN A 131 8.43 11.81 -9.04
CA ASN A 131 8.17 12.87 -10.02
C ASN A 131 8.25 14.21 -9.30
N THR A 132 9.17 15.06 -9.73
CA THR A 132 9.38 16.38 -9.13
C THR A 132 8.40 17.42 -9.68
N ASN A 133 7.67 17.11 -10.74
CA ASN A 133 6.67 18.01 -11.32
C ASN A 133 5.29 17.75 -10.70
N ILE A 134 4.91 18.60 -9.74
CA ILE A 134 3.62 18.50 -9.04
C ILE A 134 2.43 18.59 -10.01
N ASN A 135 2.54 19.38 -11.06
CA ASN A 135 1.47 19.52 -12.06
C ASN A 135 1.18 18.20 -12.78
N ASN A 136 2.22 17.41 -13.09
CA ASN A 136 2.04 16.09 -13.68
C ASN A 136 1.36 15.13 -12.72
N ILE A 137 1.71 15.16 -11.43
CA ILE A 137 1.07 14.36 -10.39
C ILE A 137 -0.41 14.70 -10.26
N VAL A 138 -0.75 15.98 -10.17
CA VAL A 138 -2.14 16.45 -10.10
C VAL A 138 -2.93 16.06 -11.35
N LYS A 139 -2.33 16.19 -12.52
CA LYS A 139 -2.94 15.77 -13.78
C LYS A 139 -3.25 14.27 -13.79
N ASN A 140 -2.32 13.44 -13.31
CA ASN A 140 -2.51 12.00 -13.22
C ASN A 140 -3.62 11.63 -12.23
N ILE A 141 -3.69 12.29 -11.09
CA ILE A 141 -4.77 12.08 -10.11
C ILE A 141 -6.13 12.41 -10.72
N ARG A 142 -6.24 13.52 -11.45
CA ARG A 142 -7.48 13.94 -12.14
C ARG A 142 -7.94 12.93 -13.20
N LYS A 143 -7.00 12.31 -13.92
CA LYS A 143 -7.33 11.29 -14.92
C LYS A 143 -7.91 10.01 -14.32
N ARG A 144 -7.62 9.71 -13.04
CA ARG A 144 -8.11 8.49 -12.35
C ARG A 144 -9.51 8.64 -11.78
N LYS A 145 -10.03 9.86 -11.75
CA LYS A 145 -11.39 10.13 -11.25
C LYS A 145 -12.44 9.90 -12.38
#